data_e77b5ec9377cf72d39741bc4ba67d3d9
#
_entry.id   e77b5ec9377cf72d39741bc4ba67d3d9
#
_cell.length_a   1.000
_cell.length_b   1.000
_cell.length_c   1.000
_cell.angle_alpha   90.00
_cell.angle_beta   90.00
_cell.angle_gamma   90.00
#
_symmetry.space_group_name_H-M   'P 1'
#
loop_
_entity.id
_entity.type
_entity.pdbx_description
1 polymer ?
#
loop_
_entity_poly.entity_id
_entity_poly.type
_entity_poly.pdbx_seq_one_letter_code
_entity_poly.pdbx_strand_id
1 'polypeptide(L)'
;MATVATLAFCVWLLGGWGSPHARIAIEDLVFVVLALFVTGCCAHAAWRFRGRQRTIWVCVTIGMAGYTAGSAIWTYHEWWRAESPFPSAADFGYLLLPVFVCIALLMVPVGASGYTHSRLALDGIIVAVAFFQIGWWTVLDQVFRDGGASGFAVGVALAYPVLDLGVLTVAVLVLGRARLAERRSLTLLVSGMVLIAVADGVFVYTNSHENLTAVTYGSVGWAVGLLLIALAALGPEQGAQRRGAADREISRAAMWLPYVPIVLAMTVALVRFAGTPGLPPALLASVVLIVLVLLRQFIVVGENRRLLKAVEAQ
;
A
#
# COMPACT_ATOMS: atom_id res chain seq x y z
N MET A 1 -17.14 -16.16 9.26
CA MET A 1 -16.25 -17.03 10.05
C MET A 1 -14.79 -16.57 9.95
N ALA A 2 -14.21 -16.37 8.77
CA ALA A 2 -12.81 -15.92 8.64
C ALA A 2 -12.50 -14.62 9.39
N THR A 3 -13.39 -13.61 9.32
CA THR A 3 -13.23 -12.34 10.06
C THR A 3 -13.13 -12.57 11.57
N VAL A 4 -14.00 -13.43 12.13
CA VAL A 4 -13.97 -13.75 13.56
C VAL A 4 -12.69 -14.48 13.93
N ALA A 5 -12.24 -15.43 13.09
CA ALA A 5 -10.98 -16.14 13.32
C ALA A 5 -9.77 -15.21 13.28
N THR A 6 -9.70 -14.30 12.31
CA THR A 6 -8.60 -13.31 12.22
C THR A 6 -8.61 -12.35 13.41
N LEU A 7 -9.79 -11.85 13.84
CA LEU A 7 -9.91 -11.00 15.01
C LEU A 7 -9.51 -11.74 16.29
N ALA A 8 -9.93 -12.99 16.45
CA ALA A 8 -9.52 -13.84 17.59
C ALA A 8 -8.00 -14.05 17.61
N PHE A 9 -7.40 -14.27 16.45
CA PHE A 9 -5.95 -14.36 16.29
C PHE A 9 -5.25 -13.05 16.68
N CYS A 10 -5.75 -11.89 16.23
CA CYS A 10 -5.20 -10.59 16.63
C CYS A 10 -5.29 -10.37 18.15
N VAL A 11 -6.41 -10.73 18.78
CA VAL A 11 -6.57 -10.64 20.24
C VAL A 11 -5.59 -11.57 20.96
N TRP A 12 -5.39 -12.79 20.43
CA TRP A 12 -4.44 -13.75 20.97
C TRP A 12 -3.00 -13.23 20.87
N LEU A 13 -2.60 -12.66 19.73
CA LEU A 13 -1.30 -12.02 19.54
C LEU A 13 -1.07 -10.89 20.56
N LEU A 14 -2.04 -9.97 20.68
CA LEU A 14 -1.96 -8.83 21.62
C LEU A 14 -1.96 -9.27 23.08
N GLY A 15 -2.64 -10.38 23.39
CA GLY A 15 -2.67 -10.95 24.74
C GLY A 15 -1.37 -11.62 25.17
N GLY A 16 -0.48 -11.92 24.21
CA GLY A 16 0.84 -12.51 24.50
C GLY A 16 0.80 -13.93 25.07
N TRP A 17 -0.31 -14.67 24.84
CA TRP A 17 -0.52 -15.99 25.44
C TRP A 17 0.28 -17.08 24.76
N GLY A 18 0.91 -17.95 25.54
CA GLY A 18 1.71 -19.09 25.09
C GLY A 18 3.20 -18.92 25.30
N SER A 19 3.96 -20.00 25.11
CA SER A 19 5.42 -19.96 25.14
C SER A 19 5.96 -19.25 23.87
N PRO A 20 7.15 -18.64 23.90
CA PRO A 20 7.73 -17.97 22.73
C PRO A 20 7.75 -18.84 21.47
N HIS A 21 8.21 -20.09 21.59
CA HIS A 21 8.24 -21.04 20.47
C HIS A 21 6.85 -21.41 19.94
N ALA A 22 5.87 -21.60 20.83
CA ALA A 22 4.50 -21.91 20.40
C ALA A 22 3.87 -20.69 19.69
N ARG A 23 4.21 -19.48 20.11
CA ARG A 23 3.70 -18.26 19.46
C ARG A 23 4.21 -18.11 18.03
N ILE A 24 5.51 -18.27 17.80
CA ILE A 24 6.11 -18.23 16.47
C ILE A 24 5.47 -19.29 15.58
N ALA A 25 5.39 -20.54 16.05
CA ALA A 25 4.83 -21.65 15.29
C ALA A 25 3.34 -21.43 14.91
N ILE A 26 2.53 -20.92 15.84
CA ILE A 26 1.10 -20.63 15.58
C ILE A 26 0.98 -19.44 14.62
N GLU A 27 1.79 -18.42 14.81
CA GLU A 27 1.80 -17.21 13.97
C GLU A 27 2.10 -17.56 12.53
N ASP A 28 3.18 -18.28 12.26
CA ASP A 28 3.58 -18.72 10.92
C ASP A 28 2.49 -19.56 10.25
N LEU A 29 1.97 -20.56 10.98
CA LEU A 29 0.92 -21.43 10.45
C LEU A 29 -0.33 -20.62 10.10
N VAL A 30 -0.74 -19.69 10.96
CA VAL A 30 -1.92 -18.86 10.72
C VAL A 30 -1.68 -17.95 9.51
N PHE A 31 -0.48 -17.38 9.33
CA PHE A 31 -0.18 -16.57 8.15
C PHE A 31 -0.22 -17.38 6.86
N VAL A 32 0.33 -18.58 6.82
CA VAL A 32 0.22 -19.47 5.63
C VAL A 32 -1.24 -19.80 5.32
N VAL A 33 -2.03 -20.20 6.33
CA VAL A 33 -3.45 -20.53 6.16
C VAL A 33 -4.26 -19.30 5.73
N LEU A 34 -4.02 -18.14 6.33
CA LEU A 34 -4.70 -16.90 5.99
C LEU A 34 -4.34 -16.44 4.56
N ALA A 35 -3.07 -16.48 4.19
CA ALA A 35 -2.62 -16.12 2.84
C ALA A 35 -3.21 -17.05 1.78
N LEU A 36 -3.25 -18.36 2.05
CA LEU A 36 -3.89 -19.34 1.18
C LEU A 36 -5.40 -19.08 1.03
N PHE A 37 -6.09 -18.78 2.14
CA PHE A 37 -7.51 -18.41 2.13
C PHE A 37 -7.74 -17.14 1.29
N VAL A 38 -6.93 -16.10 1.46
CA VAL A 38 -7.06 -14.84 0.70
C VAL A 38 -6.78 -15.08 -0.78
N THR A 39 -5.77 -15.90 -1.10
CA THR A 39 -5.49 -16.33 -2.49
C THR A 39 -6.71 -17.02 -3.10
N GLY A 40 -7.35 -17.91 -2.37
CA GLY A 40 -8.59 -18.58 -2.79
C GLY A 40 -9.74 -17.58 -3.03
N CYS A 41 -9.90 -16.58 -2.16
CA CYS A 41 -10.90 -15.53 -2.33
C CYS A 41 -10.63 -14.69 -3.59
N CYS A 42 -9.38 -14.32 -3.85
CA CYS A 42 -8.98 -13.58 -5.05
C CYS A 42 -9.18 -14.42 -6.33
N ALA A 43 -8.82 -15.70 -6.30
CA ALA A 43 -9.05 -16.63 -7.40
C ALA A 43 -10.54 -16.81 -7.68
N HIS A 44 -11.37 -16.93 -6.64
CA HIS A 44 -12.82 -16.97 -6.78
C HIS A 44 -13.37 -15.69 -7.42
N ALA A 45 -12.89 -14.52 -7.02
CA ALA A 45 -13.23 -13.25 -7.65
C ALA A 45 -12.82 -13.24 -9.14
N ALA A 46 -11.59 -13.66 -9.46
CA ALA A 46 -11.11 -13.76 -10.83
C ALA A 46 -11.95 -14.72 -11.69
N TRP A 47 -12.48 -15.78 -11.10
CA TRP A 47 -13.40 -16.72 -11.79
C TRP A 47 -14.79 -16.13 -11.98
N ARG A 48 -15.34 -15.43 -10.97
CA ARG A 48 -16.69 -14.85 -10.96
C ARG A 48 -16.83 -13.64 -11.90
N PHE A 49 -15.82 -12.77 -11.95
CA PHE A 49 -15.85 -11.57 -12.77
C PHE A 49 -15.50 -11.85 -14.24
N ARG A 50 -15.85 -10.93 -15.15
CA ARG A 50 -15.55 -11.00 -16.59
C ARG A 50 -14.82 -9.76 -17.07
N GLY A 51 -14.17 -9.87 -18.23
CA GLY A 51 -13.48 -8.76 -18.87
C GLY A 51 -12.37 -8.18 -17.99
N ARG A 52 -12.26 -6.85 -17.95
CA ARG A 52 -11.20 -6.13 -17.25
C ARG A 52 -11.18 -6.40 -15.74
N GLN A 53 -12.32 -6.55 -15.11
CA GLN A 53 -12.45 -6.90 -13.69
C GLN A 53 -11.80 -8.26 -13.39
N ARG A 54 -11.99 -9.24 -14.28
CA ARG A 54 -11.32 -10.54 -14.18
C ARG A 54 -9.81 -10.37 -14.21
N THR A 55 -9.27 -9.59 -15.16
CA THR A 55 -7.81 -9.38 -15.28
C THR A 55 -7.24 -8.72 -14.03
N ILE A 56 -7.94 -7.72 -13.45
CA ILE A 56 -7.56 -7.09 -12.18
C ILE A 56 -7.43 -8.15 -11.08
N TRP A 57 -8.45 -9.00 -10.89
CA TRP A 57 -8.41 -10.03 -9.85
C TRP A 57 -7.42 -11.16 -10.15
N VAL A 58 -7.15 -11.47 -11.43
CA VAL A 58 -6.06 -12.39 -11.80
C VAL A 58 -4.71 -11.85 -11.35
N CYS A 59 -4.43 -10.58 -11.60
CA CYS A 59 -3.19 -9.94 -11.12
C CYS A 59 -3.09 -10.03 -9.58
N VAL A 60 -4.13 -9.65 -8.85
CA VAL A 60 -4.12 -9.74 -7.38
C VAL A 60 -3.92 -11.19 -6.92
N THR A 61 -4.53 -12.17 -7.61
CA THR A 61 -4.36 -13.60 -7.30
C THR A 61 -2.92 -14.06 -7.48
N ILE A 62 -2.24 -13.63 -8.56
CA ILE A 62 -0.84 -13.96 -8.79
C ILE A 62 0.04 -13.39 -7.69
N GLY A 63 -0.17 -12.11 -7.32
CA GLY A 63 0.55 -11.49 -6.21
C GLY A 63 0.33 -12.21 -4.87
N MET A 64 -0.93 -12.57 -4.56
CA MET A 64 -1.28 -13.32 -3.36
C MET A 64 -0.74 -14.76 -3.36
N ALA A 65 -0.69 -15.42 -4.51
CA ALA A 65 -0.07 -16.73 -4.63
C ALA A 65 1.44 -16.66 -4.35
N GLY A 66 2.10 -15.60 -4.84
CA GLY A 66 3.50 -15.30 -4.50
C GLY A 66 3.68 -15.08 -2.99
N TYR A 67 2.84 -14.25 -2.37
CA TYR A 67 2.87 -14.01 -0.93
C TYR A 67 2.66 -15.31 -0.14
N THR A 68 1.72 -16.17 -0.55
CA THR A 68 1.49 -17.48 0.07
C THR A 68 2.70 -18.39 -0.04
N ALA A 69 3.33 -18.43 -1.22
CA ALA A 69 4.57 -19.21 -1.41
C ALA A 69 5.70 -18.66 -0.53
N GLY A 70 5.85 -17.34 -0.45
CA GLY A 70 6.81 -16.68 0.45
C GLY A 70 6.59 -17.07 1.91
N SER A 71 5.33 -17.01 2.40
CA SER A 71 4.99 -17.42 3.76
C SER A 71 5.31 -18.89 4.03
N ALA A 72 5.03 -19.78 3.08
CA ALA A 72 5.34 -21.19 3.22
C ALA A 72 6.88 -21.44 3.26
N ILE A 73 7.65 -20.73 2.42
CA ILE A 73 9.12 -20.83 2.41
C ILE A 73 9.69 -20.30 3.73
N TRP A 74 9.18 -19.16 4.23
CA TRP A 74 9.59 -18.59 5.51
C TRP A 74 9.35 -19.57 6.66
N THR A 75 8.12 -20.08 6.80
CA THR A 75 7.74 -21.09 7.79
C THR A 75 8.63 -22.34 7.71
N TYR A 76 8.99 -22.80 6.51
CA TYR A 76 9.91 -23.90 6.32
C TYR A 76 11.30 -23.60 6.90
N HIS A 77 11.86 -22.42 6.63
CA HIS A 77 13.16 -22.04 7.17
C HIS A 77 13.14 -21.94 8.69
N GLU A 78 12.12 -21.33 9.26
CA GLU A 78 12.01 -21.13 10.71
C GLU A 78 11.77 -22.41 11.47
N TRP A 79 10.93 -23.33 10.96
CA TRP A 79 10.60 -24.57 11.66
C TRP A 79 11.61 -25.69 11.48
N TRP A 80 12.11 -25.89 10.25
CA TRP A 80 13.00 -27.02 9.96
C TRP A 80 14.48 -26.68 10.04
N ARG A 81 14.83 -25.45 9.76
CA ARG A 81 16.22 -25.00 9.77
C ARG A 81 16.59 -24.18 10.99
N ALA A 82 15.61 -23.67 11.75
CA ALA A 82 15.79 -22.71 12.84
C ALA A 82 16.68 -21.51 12.41
N GLU A 83 16.51 -21.08 11.16
CA GLU A 83 17.22 -19.99 10.51
C GLU A 83 16.21 -18.96 10.01
N SER A 84 16.56 -17.68 10.11
CA SER A 84 15.81 -16.57 9.49
C SER A 84 16.69 -15.87 8.45
N PRO A 85 16.95 -16.52 7.29
CA PRO A 85 17.86 -15.94 6.30
C PRO A 85 17.25 -14.71 5.66
N PHE A 86 18.05 -13.64 5.55
CA PHE A 86 17.70 -12.46 4.81
C PHE A 86 18.88 -12.00 3.93
N PRO A 87 18.70 -11.80 2.62
CA PRO A 87 17.53 -12.14 1.81
C PRO A 87 17.34 -13.64 1.60
N SER A 88 16.09 -14.05 1.39
CA SER A 88 15.71 -15.43 1.13
C SER A 88 14.81 -15.56 -0.09
N ALA A 89 14.50 -16.79 -0.51
CA ALA A 89 13.53 -17.03 -1.57
C ALA A 89 12.10 -16.56 -1.18
N ALA A 90 11.81 -16.47 0.12
CA ALA A 90 10.53 -15.95 0.62
C ALA A 90 10.31 -14.48 0.22
N ASP A 91 11.38 -13.66 0.23
CA ASP A 91 11.31 -12.24 -0.12
C ASP A 91 10.81 -12.02 -1.55
N PHE A 92 11.26 -12.85 -2.49
CA PHE A 92 10.74 -12.78 -3.87
C PHE A 92 9.23 -13.04 -3.91
N GLY A 93 8.74 -13.99 -3.10
CA GLY A 93 7.32 -14.27 -2.97
C GLY A 93 6.54 -13.09 -2.43
N TYR A 94 7.02 -12.47 -1.37
CA TYR A 94 6.38 -11.30 -0.75
C TYR A 94 6.35 -10.09 -1.68
N LEU A 95 7.45 -9.79 -2.38
CA LEU A 95 7.55 -8.66 -3.31
C LEU A 95 6.66 -8.79 -4.55
N LEU A 96 6.17 -9.99 -4.89
CA LEU A 96 5.19 -10.14 -5.96
C LEU A 96 3.85 -9.48 -5.64
N LEU A 97 3.43 -9.43 -4.37
CA LEU A 97 2.14 -8.85 -4.01
C LEU A 97 2.05 -7.36 -4.37
N PRO A 98 2.93 -6.46 -3.92
CA PRO A 98 2.85 -5.05 -4.27
C PRO A 98 3.02 -4.82 -5.78
N VAL A 99 3.87 -5.58 -6.48
CA VAL A 99 4.04 -5.46 -7.93
C VAL A 99 2.73 -5.75 -8.67
N PHE A 100 2.10 -6.90 -8.40
CA PHE A 100 0.88 -7.28 -9.10
C PHE A 100 -0.34 -6.47 -8.67
N VAL A 101 -0.41 -6.00 -7.43
CA VAL A 101 -1.45 -5.06 -6.99
C VAL A 101 -1.27 -3.71 -7.70
N CYS A 102 -0.04 -3.22 -7.88
CA CYS A 102 0.23 -2.00 -8.65
C CYS A 102 -0.28 -2.14 -10.08
N ILE A 103 0.03 -3.26 -10.77
CA ILE A 103 -0.49 -3.56 -12.11
C ILE A 103 -2.02 -3.61 -12.11
N ALA A 104 -2.64 -4.28 -11.13
CA ALA A 104 -4.09 -4.35 -10.99
C ALA A 104 -4.73 -2.97 -10.84
N LEU A 105 -4.17 -2.10 -9.99
CA LEU A 105 -4.65 -0.74 -9.78
C LEU A 105 -4.55 0.11 -11.04
N LEU A 106 -3.46 0.01 -11.80
CA LEU A 106 -3.29 0.71 -13.09
C LEU A 106 -4.33 0.28 -14.14
N MET A 107 -4.90 -0.91 -13.99
CA MET A 107 -5.97 -1.40 -14.87
C MET A 107 -7.37 -0.93 -14.44
N VAL A 108 -7.55 -0.28 -13.29
CA VAL A 108 -8.86 0.23 -12.87
C VAL A 108 -9.33 1.35 -13.81
N PRO A 109 -10.59 1.31 -14.32
CA PRO A 109 -11.10 2.36 -15.18
C PRO A 109 -11.17 3.68 -14.41
N VAL A 110 -10.42 4.66 -14.87
CA VAL A 110 -10.51 6.02 -14.35
C VAL A 110 -11.56 6.77 -15.17
N GLY A 111 -12.53 7.40 -14.50
CA GLY A 111 -13.54 8.19 -15.18
C GLY A 111 -12.88 9.28 -16.04
N ALA A 112 -13.46 9.55 -17.22
CA ALA A 112 -13.02 10.65 -18.09
C ALA A 112 -13.34 11.99 -17.41
N SER A 113 -12.54 12.40 -16.45
CA SER A 113 -12.50 13.75 -15.93
C SER A 113 -11.67 14.58 -16.90
N GLY A 114 -12.05 15.82 -17.19
CA GLY A 114 -11.32 16.75 -18.07
C GLY A 114 -9.91 17.12 -17.60
N TYR A 115 -9.22 16.16 -17.00
CA TYR A 115 -7.83 16.28 -16.55
C TYR A 115 -6.88 16.08 -17.73
N THR A 116 -6.03 17.04 -17.95
CA THR A 116 -4.91 16.90 -18.88
C THR A 116 -3.91 15.86 -18.35
N HIS A 117 -3.24 15.15 -19.26
CA HIS A 117 -2.20 14.16 -18.91
C HIS A 117 -1.11 14.76 -18.02
N SER A 118 -0.80 16.06 -18.21
CA SER A 118 0.15 16.80 -17.40
C SER A 118 -0.26 16.96 -15.93
N ARG A 119 -1.55 17.19 -15.66
CA ARG A 119 -2.06 17.22 -14.28
C ARG A 119 -1.96 15.85 -13.61
N LEU A 120 -2.30 14.79 -14.36
CA LEU A 120 -2.22 13.43 -13.84
C LEU A 120 -0.79 13.05 -13.46
N ALA A 121 0.15 13.34 -14.35
CA ALA A 121 1.58 13.09 -14.10
C ALA A 121 2.09 13.91 -12.90
N LEU A 122 1.71 15.19 -12.82
CA LEU A 122 2.13 16.06 -11.73
C LEU A 122 1.54 15.62 -10.38
N ASP A 123 0.26 15.26 -10.30
CA ASP A 123 -0.35 14.70 -9.10
C ASP A 123 0.36 13.40 -8.67
N GLY A 124 0.73 12.54 -9.63
CA GLY A 124 1.50 11.33 -9.38
C GLY A 124 2.89 11.61 -8.80
N ILE A 125 3.63 12.55 -9.39
CA ILE A 125 4.96 12.94 -8.91
C ILE A 125 4.87 13.55 -7.50
N ILE A 126 3.89 14.42 -7.25
CA ILE A 126 3.69 15.03 -5.93
C ILE A 126 3.45 13.96 -4.86
N VAL A 127 2.55 13.02 -5.13
CA VAL A 127 2.23 11.93 -4.18
C VAL A 127 3.44 11.02 -3.98
N ALA A 128 4.17 10.69 -5.05
CA ALA A 128 5.39 9.87 -4.98
C ALA A 128 6.50 10.55 -4.15
N VAL A 129 6.74 11.86 -4.35
CA VAL A 129 7.73 12.63 -3.57
C VAL A 129 7.31 12.73 -2.11
N ALA A 130 6.00 12.93 -1.83
CA ALA A 130 5.49 12.97 -0.46
C ALA A 130 5.70 11.62 0.25
N PHE A 131 5.36 10.51 -0.38
CA PHE A 131 5.60 9.19 0.18
C PHE A 131 7.10 8.87 0.31
N PHE A 132 7.92 9.22 -0.68
CA PHE A 132 9.38 9.08 -0.58
C PHE A 132 9.92 9.83 0.65
N GLN A 133 9.46 11.06 0.88
CA GLN A 133 9.87 11.85 2.03
C GLN A 133 9.46 11.19 3.36
N ILE A 134 8.24 10.65 3.46
CA ILE A 134 7.79 9.90 4.64
C ILE A 134 8.67 8.66 4.81
N GLY A 135 8.84 7.87 3.75
CA GLY A 135 9.64 6.65 3.75
C GLY A 135 11.10 6.90 4.14
N TRP A 136 11.68 8.01 3.67
CA TRP A 136 13.04 8.40 4.05
C TRP A 136 13.18 8.59 5.57
N TRP A 137 12.28 9.37 6.16
CA TRP A 137 12.34 9.67 7.58
C TRP A 137 11.93 8.51 8.49
N THR A 138 11.24 7.53 7.98
CA THR A 138 10.74 6.39 8.78
C THR A 138 11.60 5.13 8.63
N VAL A 139 12.03 4.81 7.42
CA VAL A 139 12.63 3.50 7.09
C VAL A 139 13.92 3.63 6.28
N LEU A 140 13.91 4.41 5.18
CA LEU A 140 15.00 4.38 4.19
C LEU A 140 16.34 4.86 4.74
N ASP A 141 16.36 5.92 5.55
CA ASP A 141 17.58 6.46 6.17
C ASP A 141 18.26 5.44 7.07
N GLN A 142 17.47 4.64 7.78
CA GLN A 142 17.96 3.59 8.66
C GLN A 142 18.56 2.42 7.87
N VAL A 143 17.79 1.89 6.89
CA VAL A 143 18.29 0.83 6.01
C VAL A 143 19.57 1.25 5.27
N PHE A 144 19.67 2.52 4.91
CA PHE A 144 20.83 3.05 4.21
C PHE A 144 22.06 3.20 5.11
N ARG A 145 21.87 3.51 6.41
CA ARG A 145 22.98 3.66 7.39
C ARG A 145 23.49 2.33 7.89
N ASP A 146 22.62 1.34 8.06
CA ASP A 146 22.94 0.00 8.59
C ASP A 146 23.74 -0.87 7.59
N GLY A 147 24.28 -0.30 6.55
CA GLY A 147 24.96 -0.83 5.36
C GLY A 147 26.09 -1.87 5.51
N GLY A 148 26.10 -2.65 6.58
CA GLY A 148 27.00 -3.79 6.76
C GLY A 148 26.62 -5.06 5.98
N ALA A 149 25.45 -5.07 5.33
CA ALA A 149 24.95 -6.19 4.53
C ALA A 149 25.52 -6.16 3.09
N SER A 150 25.52 -7.31 2.42
CA SER A 150 25.88 -7.37 0.99
C SER A 150 24.99 -6.41 0.17
N GLY A 151 25.52 -5.84 -0.93
CA GLY A 151 24.74 -4.93 -1.79
C GLY A 151 23.43 -5.54 -2.28
N PHE A 152 23.34 -6.87 -2.42
CA PHE A 152 22.11 -7.59 -2.75
C PHE A 152 21.09 -7.52 -1.60
N ALA A 153 21.51 -7.72 -0.35
CA ALA A 153 20.65 -7.64 0.83
C ALA A 153 20.07 -6.22 1.01
N VAL A 154 20.91 -5.19 0.83
CA VAL A 154 20.45 -3.79 0.83
C VAL A 154 19.42 -3.55 -0.29
N GLY A 155 19.67 -4.09 -1.50
CA GLY A 155 18.74 -3.98 -2.62
C GLY A 155 17.37 -4.60 -2.33
N VAL A 156 17.33 -5.78 -1.73
CA VAL A 156 16.07 -6.44 -1.33
C VAL A 156 15.38 -5.67 -0.19
N ALA A 157 16.12 -5.24 0.83
CA ALA A 157 15.57 -4.44 1.92
C ALA A 157 14.94 -3.12 1.45
N LEU A 158 15.55 -2.46 0.46
CA LEU A 158 15.01 -1.24 -0.15
C LEU A 158 13.82 -1.51 -1.08
N ALA A 159 13.73 -2.70 -1.67
CA ALA A 159 12.63 -3.05 -2.58
C ALA A 159 11.27 -3.01 -1.89
N TYR A 160 11.17 -3.41 -0.61
CA TYR A 160 9.93 -3.36 0.17
C TYR A 160 9.35 -1.94 0.25
N PRO A 161 10.03 -0.97 0.89
CA PRO A 161 9.47 0.37 1.01
C PRO A 161 9.27 1.06 -0.35
N VAL A 162 10.13 0.79 -1.35
CA VAL A 162 9.99 1.38 -2.68
C VAL A 162 8.73 0.89 -3.39
N LEU A 163 8.46 -0.42 -3.33
CA LEU A 163 7.25 -1.00 -3.93
C LEU A 163 5.99 -0.58 -3.18
N ASP A 164 6.03 -0.53 -1.85
CA ASP A 164 4.93 -0.03 -1.02
C ASP A 164 4.58 1.42 -1.36
N LEU A 165 5.59 2.28 -1.45
CA LEU A 165 5.41 3.67 -1.88
C LEU A 165 4.82 3.76 -3.29
N GLY A 166 5.25 2.87 -4.20
CA GLY A 166 4.70 2.74 -5.54
C GLY A 166 3.20 2.40 -5.52
N VAL A 167 2.83 1.35 -4.78
CA VAL A 167 1.43 0.93 -4.63
C VAL A 167 0.59 2.04 -4.00
N LEU A 168 1.06 2.66 -2.91
CA LEU A 168 0.34 3.75 -2.24
C LEU A 168 0.14 4.95 -3.15
N THR A 169 1.16 5.31 -3.95
CA THR A 169 1.06 6.39 -4.94
C THR A 169 -0.04 6.10 -5.96
N VAL A 170 0.01 4.92 -6.59
CA VAL A 170 -1.00 4.51 -7.58
C VAL A 170 -2.38 4.40 -6.93
N ALA A 171 -2.47 3.88 -5.71
CA ALA A 171 -3.72 3.75 -4.97
C ALA A 171 -4.40 5.09 -4.72
N VAL A 172 -3.66 6.10 -4.26
CA VAL A 172 -4.19 7.47 -4.04
C VAL A 172 -4.73 8.06 -5.35
N LEU A 173 -3.99 7.92 -6.45
CA LEU A 173 -4.39 8.42 -7.75
C LEU A 173 -5.64 7.73 -8.29
N VAL A 174 -5.71 6.41 -8.15
CA VAL A 174 -6.84 5.61 -8.65
C VAL A 174 -8.07 5.81 -7.76
N LEU A 175 -7.92 5.80 -6.44
CA LEU A 175 -9.03 5.96 -5.49
C LEU A 175 -9.71 7.32 -5.64
N GLY A 176 -8.92 8.38 -5.87
CA GLY A 176 -9.43 9.72 -6.13
C GLY A 176 -10.29 9.84 -7.39
N ARG A 177 -10.20 8.88 -8.32
CA ARG A 177 -10.84 8.90 -9.65
C ARG A 177 -11.74 7.72 -9.92
N ALA A 178 -11.76 6.72 -9.02
CA ALA A 178 -12.58 5.53 -9.17
C ALA A 178 -14.08 5.86 -9.15
N ARG A 179 -14.84 5.14 -9.97
CA ARG A 179 -16.29 5.22 -9.99
C ARG A 179 -16.87 4.78 -8.65
N LEU A 180 -17.92 5.44 -8.19
CA LEU A 180 -18.58 5.12 -6.91
C LEU A 180 -18.94 3.63 -6.78
N ALA A 181 -19.32 2.99 -7.89
CA ALA A 181 -19.69 1.59 -7.93
C ALA A 181 -18.51 0.64 -7.58
N GLU A 182 -17.29 0.96 -7.95
CA GLU A 182 -16.10 0.12 -7.72
C GLU A 182 -15.36 0.52 -6.43
N ARG A 183 -15.76 1.65 -5.83
CA ARG A 183 -15.01 2.30 -4.77
C ARG A 183 -14.89 1.46 -3.51
N ARG A 184 -15.95 0.71 -3.13
CA ARG A 184 -15.91 -0.10 -1.89
C ARG A 184 -14.86 -1.20 -1.93
N SER A 185 -14.86 -2.00 -2.98
CA SER A 185 -13.87 -3.08 -3.15
C SER A 185 -12.46 -2.52 -3.29
N LEU A 186 -12.31 -1.44 -4.06
CA LEU A 186 -11.05 -0.74 -4.22
C LEU A 186 -10.55 -0.13 -2.90
N THR A 187 -11.43 0.50 -2.12
CA THR A 187 -11.06 1.06 -0.81
C THR A 187 -10.59 -0.04 0.14
N LEU A 188 -11.27 -1.19 0.18
CA LEU A 188 -10.85 -2.32 1.01
C LEU A 188 -9.49 -2.87 0.57
N LEU A 189 -9.28 -3.06 -0.73
CA LEU A 189 -7.98 -3.51 -1.28
C LEU A 189 -6.86 -2.54 -0.92
N VAL A 190 -7.07 -1.24 -1.15
CA VAL A 190 -6.10 -0.20 -0.84
C VAL A 190 -5.85 -0.10 0.67
N SER A 191 -6.88 -0.15 1.51
CA SER A 191 -6.70 -0.15 2.97
C SER A 191 -5.92 -1.36 3.45
N GLY A 192 -6.13 -2.52 2.83
CA GLY A 192 -5.33 -3.72 3.09
C GLY A 192 -3.86 -3.51 2.75
N MET A 193 -3.55 -2.94 1.58
CA MET A 193 -2.18 -2.63 1.19
C MET A 193 -1.52 -1.56 2.08
N VAL A 194 -2.28 -0.54 2.50
CA VAL A 194 -1.78 0.47 3.47
C VAL A 194 -1.36 -0.20 4.78
N LEU A 195 -2.19 -1.12 5.31
CA LEU A 195 -1.86 -1.82 6.55
C LEU A 195 -0.64 -2.73 6.40
N ILE A 196 -0.49 -3.41 5.25
CA ILE A 196 0.69 -4.23 4.96
C ILE A 196 1.93 -3.33 4.89
N ALA A 197 1.90 -2.23 4.14
CA ALA A 197 3.01 -1.29 4.03
C ALA A 197 3.42 -0.68 5.40
N VAL A 198 2.44 -0.37 6.25
CA VAL A 198 2.72 0.10 7.63
C VAL A 198 3.35 -1.00 8.46
N ALA A 199 2.87 -2.24 8.34
CA ALA A 199 3.42 -3.39 9.06
C ALA A 199 4.85 -3.70 8.62
N ASP A 200 5.15 -3.61 7.32
CA ASP A 200 6.50 -3.75 6.77
C ASP A 200 7.44 -2.66 7.32
N GLY A 201 6.97 -1.42 7.39
CA GLY A 201 7.71 -0.32 8.02
C GLY A 201 7.96 -0.54 9.52
N VAL A 202 6.95 -1.03 10.25
CA VAL A 202 7.09 -1.39 11.67
C VAL A 202 8.10 -2.52 11.83
N PHE A 203 8.06 -3.56 11.01
CA PHE A 203 8.99 -4.68 11.05
C PHE A 203 10.43 -4.23 10.84
N VAL A 204 10.70 -3.40 9.84
CA VAL A 204 12.06 -2.85 9.61
C VAL A 204 12.53 -2.03 10.81
N TYR A 205 11.67 -1.18 11.36
CA TYR A 205 12.01 -0.35 12.53
C TYR A 205 12.33 -1.19 13.76
N THR A 206 11.58 -2.27 14.02
CA THR A 206 11.73 -3.09 15.22
C THR A 206 12.90 -4.04 15.16
N ASN A 207 13.20 -4.54 13.97
CA ASN A 207 14.36 -5.40 13.75
C ASN A 207 15.69 -4.68 14.08
N SER A 208 15.70 -3.35 13.95
CA SER A 208 16.84 -2.51 14.29
C SER A 208 16.92 -2.14 15.80
N HIS A 209 15.83 -2.33 16.57
CA HIS A 209 15.74 -1.88 17.97
C HIS A 209 15.42 -2.99 18.98
N GLU A 210 15.42 -4.27 18.58
CA GLU A 210 15.11 -5.45 19.43
C GLU A 210 13.81 -5.33 20.24
N ASN A 211 12.80 -4.65 19.70
CA ASN A 211 11.56 -4.36 20.41
C ASN A 211 10.46 -5.39 20.10
N LEU A 212 10.37 -6.45 20.90
CA LEU A 212 9.41 -7.55 20.75
C LEU A 212 7.92 -7.11 20.70
N THR A 213 7.56 -6.04 21.40
CA THR A 213 6.18 -5.56 21.41
C THR A 213 5.76 -4.98 20.07
N ALA A 214 6.67 -4.33 19.37
CA ALA A 214 6.38 -3.72 18.09
C ALA A 214 6.31 -4.77 16.96
N VAL A 215 7.00 -5.91 17.07
CA VAL A 215 6.83 -7.06 16.14
C VAL A 215 5.37 -7.53 16.15
N THR A 216 4.76 -7.66 17.33
CA THR A 216 3.34 -8.05 17.46
C THR A 216 2.39 -7.09 16.74
N TYR A 217 2.64 -5.78 16.77
CA TYR A 217 1.81 -4.82 16.03
C TYR A 217 1.96 -4.96 14.51
N GLY A 218 3.16 -5.28 14.02
CA GLY A 218 3.40 -5.62 12.61
C GLY A 218 2.55 -6.82 12.17
N SER A 219 2.57 -7.89 12.94
CA SER A 219 1.80 -9.11 12.65
C SER A 219 0.29 -8.86 12.62
N VAL A 220 -0.23 -8.03 13.52
CA VAL A 220 -1.64 -7.60 13.49
C VAL A 220 -1.93 -6.81 12.22
N GLY A 221 -1.03 -5.90 11.81
CA GLY A 221 -1.17 -5.12 10.58
C GLY A 221 -1.27 -6.01 9.34
N TRP A 222 -0.38 -7.00 9.20
CA TRP A 222 -0.42 -7.96 8.10
C TRP A 222 -1.70 -8.80 8.11
N ALA A 223 -2.11 -9.35 9.26
CA ALA A 223 -3.32 -10.17 9.37
C ALA A 223 -4.58 -9.40 8.98
N VAL A 224 -4.74 -8.17 9.48
CA VAL A 224 -5.88 -7.31 9.13
C VAL A 224 -5.79 -6.85 7.68
N GLY A 225 -4.60 -6.53 7.17
CA GLY A 225 -4.38 -6.17 5.77
C GLY A 225 -4.82 -7.28 4.82
N LEU A 226 -4.39 -8.51 5.07
CA LEU A 226 -4.80 -9.70 4.31
C LEU A 226 -6.31 -9.93 4.39
N LEU A 227 -6.92 -9.77 5.56
CA LEU A 227 -8.37 -9.89 5.72
C LEU A 227 -9.12 -8.86 4.86
N LEU A 228 -8.65 -7.62 4.81
CA LEU A 228 -9.27 -6.57 3.98
C LEU A 228 -9.19 -6.89 2.49
N ILE A 229 -8.09 -7.49 2.02
CA ILE A 229 -7.95 -7.98 0.64
C ILE A 229 -8.98 -9.08 0.36
N ALA A 230 -9.17 -10.03 1.30
CA ALA A 230 -10.21 -11.06 1.16
C ALA A 230 -11.61 -10.45 1.08
N LEU A 231 -11.93 -9.49 1.95
CA LEU A 231 -13.22 -8.80 1.95
C LEU A 231 -13.43 -7.99 0.67
N ALA A 232 -12.38 -7.41 0.10
CA ALA A 232 -12.42 -6.74 -1.20
C ALA A 232 -12.80 -7.73 -2.32
N ALA A 233 -12.20 -8.93 -2.31
CA ALA A 233 -12.44 -9.98 -3.29
C ALA A 233 -13.85 -10.59 -3.18
N LEU A 234 -14.38 -10.73 -1.97
CA LEU A 234 -15.71 -11.28 -1.70
C LEU A 234 -16.85 -10.25 -1.86
N GLY A 235 -16.50 -9.01 -2.16
CA GLY A 235 -17.49 -7.95 -2.38
C GLY A 235 -18.53 -8.33 -3.44
N PRO A 236 -19.77 -7.80 -3.34
CA PRO A 236 -20.84 -8.12 -4.27
C PRO A 236 -20.46 -7.67 -5.69
N GLU A 237 -20.91 -8.46 -6.66
CA GLU A 237 -20.84 -8.08 -8.07
C GLU A 237 -21.71 -6.82 -8.27
N GLN A 238 -21.10 -5.71 -8.53
CA GLN A 238 -21.84 -4.45 -8.74
C GLN A 238 -22.44 -4.51 -10.14
N GLY A 239 -23.68 -4.97 -10.17
CA GLY A 239 -24.44 -5.16 -11.39
C GLY A 239 -24.50 -3.86 -12.20
N ALA A 240 -24.51 -4.03 -13.52
CA ALA A 240 -24.67 -3.01 -14.56
C ALA A 240 -25.91 -2.10 -14.39
N GLN A 241 -26.70 -2.30 -13.36
CA GLN A 241 -28.07 -1.80 -13.21
C GLN A 241 -28.20 -0.40 -12.58
N ARG A 242 -27.11 0.22 -12.13
CA ARG A 242 -27.14 1.62 -11.68
C ARG A 242 -26.34 2.56 -12.57
N ARG A 243 -26.45 2.39 -13.89
CA ARG A 243 -25.83 3.29 -14.89
C ARG A 243 -26.58 4.61 -15.09
N GLY A 244 -27.45 5.02 -14.18
CA GLY A 244 -28.24 6.23 -14.29
C GLY A 244 -27.84 7.28 -13.28
N ALA A 245 -27.51 8.47 -13.76
CA ALA A 245 -27.50 9.79 -13.09
C ALA A 245 -26.56 10.04 -11.88
N ALA A 246 -26.20 9.04 -11.06
CA ALA A 246 -25.35 9.25 -9.87
C ALA A 246 -23.84 9.24 -10.17
N ASP A 247 -23.40 8.96 -11.39
CA ASP A 247 -21.99 8.77 -11.77
C ASP A 247 -21.20 10.09 -11.93
N ARG A 248 -21.81 11.25 -11.72
CA ARG A 248 -21.15 12.56 -11.93
C ARG A 248 -20.66 13.26 -10.68
N GLU A 249 -21.05 12.83 -9.50
CA GLU A 249 -20.51 13.42 -8.27
C GLU A 249 -19.15 12.80 -7.91
N ILE A 250 -18.09 13.45 -8.38
CA ILE A 250 -16.77 13.26 -7.76
C ILE A 250 -16.93 13.65 -6.29
N SER A 251 -16.85 12.69 -5.39
CA SER A 251 -16.95 12.96 -3.95
C SER A 251 -15.95 14.07 -3.59
N ARG A 252 -16.40 15.09 -2.87
CA ARG A 252 -15.51 16.15 -2.36
C ARG A 252 -14.29 15.59 -1.63
N ALA A 253 -14.46 14.48 -0.90
CA ALA A 253 -13.36 13.77 -0.27
C ALA A 253 -12.28 13.28 -1.25
N ALA A 254 -12.64 12.86 -2.48
CA ALA A 254 -11.69 12.43 -3.49
C ALA A 254 -10.79 13.57 -3.99
N MET A 255 -11.29 14.80 -3.94
CA MET A 255 -10.53 15.99 -4.32
C MET A 255 -9.40 16.32 -3.33
N TRP A 256 -9.59 15.94 -2.04
CA TRP A 256 -8.61 16.17 -0.98
C TRP A 256 -7.61 15.01 -0.82
N LEU A 257 -7.90 13.83 -1.36
CA LEU A 257 -7.10 12.62 -1.18
C LEU A 257 -5.61 12.79 -1.58
N PRO A 258 -5.25 13.46 -2.71
CA PRO A 258 -3.84 13.69 -3.07
C PRO A 258 -3.09 14.62 -2.11
N TYR A 259 -3.80 15.43 -1.30
CA TYR A 259 -3.17 16.35 -0.35
C TYR A 259 -2.84 15.67 0.99
N VAL A 260 -3.49 14.55 1.32
CA VAL A 260 -3.25 13.82 2.58
C VAL A 260 -1.78 13.40 2.73
N PRO A 261 -1.14 12.75 1.74
CA PRO A 261 0.29 12.42 1.81
C PRO A 261 1.18 13.65 1.96
N ILE A 262 0.82 14.78 1.32
CA ILE A 262 1.59 16.03 1.40
C ILE A 262 1.58 16.58 2.83
N VAL A 263 0.40 16.68 3.45
CA VAL A 263 0.27 17.18 4.83
C VAL A 263 1.03 16.27 5.79
N LEU A 264 0.89 14.95 5.62
CA LEU A 264 1.60 13.98 6.44
C LEU A 264 3.13 14.10 6.25
N ALA A 265 3.63 14.20 5.02
CA ALA A 265 5.04 14.36 4.71
C ALA A 265 5.63 15.63 5.34
N MET A 266 4.90 16.75 5.22
CA MET A 266 5.33 18.02 5.81
C MET A 266 5.32 17.97 7.34
N THR A 267 4.34 17.29 7.96
CA THR A 267 4.28 17.11 9.41
C THR A 267 5.46 16.28 9.90
N VAL A 268 5.74 15.14 9.25
CA VAL A 268 6.89 14.28 9.57
C VAL A 268 8.20 15.05 9.42
N ALA A 269 8.36 15.81 8.33
CA ALA A 269 9.55 16.64 8.13
C ALA A 269 9.73 17.67 9.23
N LEU A 270 8.68 18.38 9.62
CA LEU A 270 8.72 19.40 10.66
C LEU A 270 9.13 18.81 12.02
N VAL A 271 8.53 17.68 12.39
CA VAL A 271 8.84 17.00 13.67
C VAL A 271 10.29 16.51 13.69
N ARG A 272 10.77 15.94 12.60
CA ARG A 272 12.13 15.39 12.51
C ARG A 272 13.20 16.46 12.36
N PHE A 273 12.91 17.56 11.65
CA PHE A 273 13.85 18.68 11.48
C PHE A 273 14.24 19.36 12.79
N ALA A 274 13.33 19.43 13.76
CA ALA A 274 13.58 20.00 15.08
C ALA A 274 14.69 19.26 15.88
N GLY A 275 15.10 18.04 15.46
CA GLY A 275 16.04 17.19 16.19
C GLY A 275 17.35 16.84 15.44
N THR A 276 17.53 17.22 14.16
CA THR A 276 18.68 16.78 13.37
C THR A 276 19.57 17.94 12.89
N PRO A 277 20.87 17.99 13.25
CA PRO A 277 21.82 18.92 12.66
C PRO A 277 22.22 18.45 11.25
N GLY A 278 21.98 19.28 10.24
CA GLY A 278 22.41 19.03 8.85
C GLY A 278 21.27 19.19 7.83
N LEU A 279 21.62 19.07 6.54
CA LEU A 279 20.69 19.12 5.39
C LEU A 279 20.44 17.69 4.88
N PRO A 280 19.47 16.94 5.43
CA PRO A 280 19.19 15.60 4.95
C PRO A 280 18.53 15.63 3.55
N PRO A 281 18.65 14.56 2.74
CA PRO A 281 18.02 14.45 1.42
C PRO A 281 16.51 14.70 1.43
N ALA A 282 15.83 14.37 2.55
CA ALA A 282 14.42 14.65 2.74
C ALA A 282 14.06 16.13 2.81
N LEU A 283 15.00 17.02 3.14
CA LEU A 283 14.80 18.46 3.09
C LEU A 283 14.74 18.96 1.64
N LEU A 284 15.60 18.42 0.77
CA LEU A 284 15.51 18.68 -0.68
C LEU A 284 14.16 18.18 -1.21
N ALA A 285 13.72 17.00 -0.79
CA ALA A 285 12.40 16.48 -1.15
C ALA A 285 11.26 17.41 -0.69
N SER A 286 11.37 18.03 0.49
CA SER A 286 10.39 19.03 0.98
C SER A 286 10.34 20.26 0.08
N VAL A 287 11.49 20.79 -0.32
CA VAL A 287 11.56 21.93 -1.24
C VAL A 287 10.98 21.57 -2.61
N VAL A 288 11.35 20.42 -3.16
CA VAL A 288 10.81 19.91 -4.42
C VAL A 288 9.29 19.76 -4.32
N LEU A 289 8.77 19.20 -3.21
CA LEU A 289 7.34 19.05 -2.98
C LEU A 289 6.60 20.39 -2.99
N ILE A 290 7.14 21.40 -2.30
CA ILE A 290 6.55 22.75 -2.30
C ILE A 290 6.52 23.32 -3.72
N VAL A 291 7.63 23.24 -4.46
CA VAL A 291 7.71 23.74 -5.84
C VAL A 291 6.70 23.02 -6.75
N LEU A 292 6.59 21.70 -6.64
CA LEU A 292 5.63 20.91 -7.43
C LEU A 292 4.18 21.29 -7.10
N VAL A 293 3.85 21.50 -5.83
CA VAL A 293 2.51 21.95 -5.41
C VAL A 293 2.20 23.33 -5.95
N LEU A 294 3.14 24.27 -5.88
CA LEU A 294 2.97 25.62 -6.44
C LEU A 294 2.78 25.57 -7.96
N LEU A 295 3.58 24.75 -8.67
CA LEU A 295 3.45 24.56 -10.11
C LEU A 295 2.07 23.97 -10.47
N ARG A 296 1.61 23.01 -9.72
CA ARG A 296 0.27 22.43 -9.87
C ARG A 296 -0.83 23.49 -9.70
N GLN A 297 -0.73 24.30 -8.65
CA GLN A 297 -1.70 25.38 -8.41
C GLN A 297 -1.71 26.40 -9.55
N PHE A 298 -0.53 26.77 -10.06
CA PHE A 298 -0.41 27.67 -11.19
C PHE A 298 -1.11 27.12 -12.45
N ILE A 299 -0.91 25.84 -12.76
CA ILE A 299 -1.58 25.17 -13.90
C ILE A 299 -3.10 25.16 -13.71
N VAL A 300 -3.59 24.80 -12.50
CA VAL A 300 -5.03 24.76 -12.20
C VAL A 300 -5.68 26.14 -12.35
N VAL A 301 -5.04 27.17 -11.82
CA VAL A 301 -5.54 28.57 -11.95
C VAL A 301 -5.54 29.02 -13.40
N GLY A 302 -4.48 28.69 -14.15
CA GLY A 302 -4.39 29.01 -15.58
C GLY A 302 -5.51 28.37 -16.42
N GLU A 303 -5.80 27.09 -16.18
CA GLU A 303 -6.88 26.38 -16.87
C GLU A 303 -8.27 26.91 -16.47
N ASN A 304 -8.50 27.18 -15.18
CA ASN A 304 -9.78 27.76 -14.73
C ASN A 304 -10.03 29.14 -15.36
N ARG A 305 -8.99 29.98 -15.46
CA ARG A 305 -9.10 31.27 -16.16
C ARG A 305 -9.43 31.12 -17.64
N ARG A 306 -8.86 30.11 -18.31
CA ARG A 306 -9.19 29.84 -19.73
C ARG A 306 -10.63 29.38 -19.90
N LEU A 307 -11.13 28.53 -19.00
CA LEU A 307 -12.52 28.07 -19.03
C LEU A 307 -13.51 29.20 -18.77
N LEU A 308 -13.24 30.07 -17.79
CA LEU A 308 -14.07 31.25 -17.52
C LEU A 308 -14.17 32.17 -18.75
N LYS A 309 -13.03 32.48 -19.39
CA LYS A 309 -13.01 33.30 -20.62
C LYS A 309 -13.77 32.63 -21.77
N ALA A 310 -13.74 31.30 -21.88
CA ALA A 310 -14.49 30.58 -22.91
C ALA A 310 -16.02 30.62 -22.66
N VAL A 311 -16.45 30.65 -21.41
CA VAL A 311 -17.89 30.80 -21.04
C VAL A 311 -18.39 32.23 -21.25
N GLU A 312 -17.54 33.24 -20.94
CA GLU A 312 -17.88 34.66 -21.15
C GLU A 312 -17.94 35.04 -22.63
N ALA A 313 -17.36 34.26 -23.53
CA ALA A 313 -17.35 34.49 -24.99
C ALA A 313 -18.51 33.79 -25.72
N GLN A 314 -19.35 33.02 -25.03
CA GLN A 314 -20.59 32.40 -25.55
C GLN A 314 -21.82 33.20 -25.18
#